data_1aea70a1d0d1791e5b49f3a9ff28105e
#
_entry.id   1aea70a1d0d1791e5b49f3a9ff28105e
#
_cell.length_a   1.000
_cell.length_b   1.000
_cell.length_c   1.000
_cell.angle_alpha   90.00
_cell.angle_beta   90.00
_cell.angle_gamma   90.00
#
_symmetry.space_group_name_H-M   'P 1'
#
loop_
_entity.id
_entity.type
_entity.pdbx_description
1 polymer ?
#
loop_
_entity_poly.entity_id
_entity_poly.type
_entity_poly.pdbx_seq_one_letter_code
_entity_poly.pdbx_strand_id
1 'polypeptide(L)'
;LDSFIDIRRSYAHVYEKEFSNIEGIILPKTIDEVKHARHLFPIILDTDKLTINRNEFMEAMKKENIGTGIHFPSLIGTHYYSKTYNYKEENFPNATFVGERIVSIPLYPKMSVEDLRNVVDAVKKIINYYRKKWSTGLVH
;
A
#
# COMPACT_ATOMS: atom_id res chain seq x y z
N LEU A 1 5.04 -25.11 6.94
CA LEU A 1 4.09 -24.01 6.68
C LEU A 1 4.14 -23.00 7.81
N ASP A 2 4.08 -23.41 9.08
CA ASP A 2 4.01 -22.52 10.25
C ASP A 2 5.23 -21.59 10.33
N SER A 3 6.45 -22.13 10.15
CA SER A 3 7.68 -21.32 10.12
C SER A 3 7.64 -20.20 9.06
N PHE A 4 7.04 -20.44 7.90
CA PHE A 4 6.88 -19.44 6.85
C PHE A 4 5.85 -18.35 7.22
N ILE A 5 4.82 -18.73 7.96
CA ILE A 5 3.84 -17.78 8.49
C ILE A 5 4.50 -16.90 9.55
N ASP A 6 5.28 -17.48 10.46
CA ASP A 6 5.95 -16.75 11.53
C ASP A 6 6.98 -15.75 10.97
N ILE A 7 7.75 -16.14 9.95
CA ILE A 7 8.67 -15.22 9.26
C ILE A 7 7.89 -14.06 8.61
N ARG A 8 6.80 -14.34 7.86
CA ARG A 8 5.99 -13.27 7.25
C ARG A 8 5.40 -12.32 8.31
N ARG A 9 4.96 -12.88 9.44
CA ARG A 9 4.41 -12.08 10.55
C ARG A 9 5.46 -11.16 11.16
N SER A 10 6.69 -11.66 11.37
CA SER A 10 7.79 -10.83 11.88
C SER A 10 8.13 -9.68 10.94
N TYR A 11 8.21 -9.94 9.63
CA TYR A 11 8.46 -8.89 8.63
C TYR A 11 7.29 -7.91 8.50
N ALA A 12 6.06 -8.42 8.54
CA ALA A 12 4.87 -7.57 8.55
C ALA A 12 4.85 -6.63 9.76
N HIS A 13 5.26 -7.12 10.95
CA HIS A 13 5.37 -6.29 12.14
C HIS A 13 6.42 -5.17 11.97
N VAL A 14 7.54 -5.45 11.31
CA VAL A 14 8.52 -4.40 10.96
C VAL A 14 7.88 -3.35 10.07
N TYR A 15 7.20 -3.75 8.99
CA TYR A 15 6.51 -2.81 8.10
C TYR A 15 5.45 -1.99 8.84
N GLU A 16 4.65 -2.62 9.69
CA GLU A 16 3.63 -1.92 10.49
C GLU A 16 4.28 -0.85 11.38
N LYS A 17 5.36 -1.19 12.08
CA LYS A 17 6.10 -0.26 12.92
C LYS A 17 6.70 0.89 12.12
N GLU A 18 7.34 0.58 11.00
CA GLU A 18 8.07 1.55 10.18
C GLU A 18 7.15 2.50 9.40
N PHE A 19 5.92 2.07 9.10
CA PHE A 19 4.97 2.85 8.30
C PHE A 19 3.82 3.45 9.10
N SER A 20 3.61 3.07 10.37
CA SER A 20 2.46 3.51 11.19
C SER A 20 2.30 5.02 11.31
N ASN A 21 3.42 5.77 11.26
CA ASN A 21 3.44 7.22 11.43
C ASN A 21 3.85 7.96 10.14
N ILE A 22 3.80 7.28 9.00
CA ILE A 22 4.14 7.92 7.71
C ILE A 22 2.89 8.54 7.10
N GLU A 23 2.87 9.86 7.04
CA GLU A 23 1.83 10.58 6.33
C GLU A 23 1.87 10.26 4.83
N GLY A 24 0.75 9.85 4.26
CA GLY A 24 0.64 9.37 2.88
C GLY A 24 0.52 7.85 2.76
N ILE A 25 0.58 7.09 3.87
CA ILE A 25 0.33 5.66 3.91
C ILE A 25 -0.80 5.35 4.90
N ILE A 26 -1.75 4.53 4.47
CA ILE A 26 -2.79 3.96 5.32
C ILE A 26 -2.54 2.45 5.39
N LEU A 27 -2.38 1.93 6.59
CA LEU A 27 -2.21 0.49 6.84
C LEU A 27 -3.57 -0.16 7.11
N PRO A 28 -3.89 -1.30 6.48
CA PRO A 28 -5.06 -2.09 6.83
C PRO A 28 -4.98 -2.58 8.28
N LYS A 29 -6.06 -2.42 9.02
CA LYS A 29 -6.15 -2.92 10.40
C LYS A 29 -6.26 -4.44 10.43
N THR A 30 -5.55 -5.07 11.36
CA THR A 30 -5.70 -6.49 11.69
C THR A 30 -6.48 -6.62 12.99
N ILE A 31 -7.38 -7.59 13.06
CA ILE A 31 -8.14 -7.91 14.27
C ILE A 31 -7.26 -8.78 15.17
N ASP A 32 -7.17 -8.45 16.45
CA ASP A 32 -6.22 -9.08 17.40
C ASP A 32 -6.48 -10.58 17.60
N GLU A 33 -7.75 -11.01 17.52
CA GLU A 33 -8.14 -12.42 17.71
C GLU A 33 -7.84 -13.31 16.48
N VAL A 34 -7.32 -12.73 15.38
CA VAL A 34 -7.06 -13.44 14.13
C VAL A 34 -5.58 -13.78 13.97
N LYS A 35 -5.26 -15.07 13.76
CA LYS A 35 -3.93 -15.49 13.31
C LYS A 35 -3.78 -15.20 11.81
N HIS A 36 -3.41 -13.96 11.47
CA HIS A 36 -3.25 -13.53 10.08
C HIS A 36 -2.02 -14.20 9.43
N ALA A 37 -2.20 -14.85 8.30
CA ALA A 37 -1.13 -15.56 7.57
C ALA A 37 -0.14 -14.64 6.85
N ARG A 38 -0.46 -13.36 6.71
CA ARG A 38 0.37 -12.35 6.02
C ARG A 38 0.83 -12.85 4.63
N HIS A 39 -0.11 -13.34 3.84
CA HIS A 39 0.16 -13.77 2.48
C HIS A 39 0.70 -12.62 1.61
N LEU A 40 0.10 -11.45 1.75
CA LEU A 40 0.50 -10.18 1.14
C LEU A 40 0.67 -9.12 2.23
N PHE A 41 1.44 -8.07 1.93
CA PHE A 41 1.45 -6.84 2.71
C PHE A 41 0.99 -5.66 1.85
N PRO A 42 -0.32 -5.38 1.84
CA PRO A 42 -0.85 -4.22 1.14
C PRO A 42 -0.67 -2.95 1.97
N ILE A 43 -0.35 -1.86 1.28
CA ILE A 43 -0.47 -0.50 1.77
C ILE A 43 -1.50 0.25 0.91
N ILE A 44 -2.15 1.24 1.46
CA ILE A 44 -3.07 2.11 0.73
C ILE A 44 -2.42 3.50 0.71
N LEU A 45 -2.24 4.05 -0.48
CA LEU A 45 -1.67 5.39 -0.64
C LEU A 45 -2.74 6.45 -0.37
N ASP A 46 -2.45 7.36 0.55
CA ASP A 46 -3.27 8.56 0.75
C ASP A 46 -2.89 9.61 -0.29
N THR A 47 -3.47 9.48 -1.47
CA THR A 47 -3.19 10.36 -2.62
C THR A 47 -3.60 11.81 -2.39
N ASP A 48 -4.41 12.09 -1.36
CA ASP A 48 -4.74 13.45 -0.98
C ASP A 48 -3.54 14.17 -0.35
N LYS A 49 -2.62 13.40 0.23
CA LYS A 49 -1.36 13.88 0.84
C LYS A 49 -0.14 13.74 -0.05
N LEU A 50 -0.29 13.10 -1.21
CA LEU A 50 0.80 12.85 -2.15
C LEU A 50 0.58 13.59 -3.47
N THR A 51 1.67 13.94 -4.14
CA THR A 51 1.66 14.55 -5.48
C THR A 51 1.67 13.51 -6.60
N ILE A 52 1.67 12.22 -6.26
CA ILE A 52 1.66 11.09 -7.19
C ILE A 52 0.50 10.15 -6.89
N ASN A 53 0.05 9.43 -7.92
CA ASN A 53 -0.92 8.35 -7.82
C ASN A 53 -0.23 6.99 -7.59
N ARG A 54 -1.04 5.92 -7.45
CA ARG A 54 -0.55 4.55 -7.24
C ARG A 54 0.40 4.08 -8.33
N ASN A 55 0.09 4.32 -9.59
CA ASN A 55 0.89 3.82 -10.70
C ASN A 55 2.25 4.52 -10.74
N GLU A 56 2.28 5.82 -10.49
CA GLU A 56 3.52 6.60 -10.39
C GLU A 56 4.37 6.15 -9.19
N PHE A 57 3.73 5.83 -8.06
CA PHE A 57 4.43 5.23 -6.91
C PHE A 57 5.06 3.88 -7.28
N MET A 58 4.34 3.00 -7.97
CA MET A 58 4.86 1.70 -8.41
C MET A 58 6.05 1.85 -9.38
N GLU A 59 5.98 2.81 -10.30
CA GLU A 59 7.11 3.13 -11.18
C GLU A 59 8.32 3.69 -10.41
N ALA A 60 8.09 4.50 -9.37
CA ALA A 60 9.16 4.96 -8.50
C ALA A 60 9.81 3.81 -7.72
N MET A 61 9.01 2.88 -7.18
CA MET A 61 9.51 1.65 -6.53
C MET A 61 10.33 0.79 -7.49
N LYS A 62 9.89 0.65 -8.74
CA LYS A 62 10.62 -0.06 -9.78
C LYS A 62 11.98 0.57 -10.09
N LYS A 63 12.09 1.89 -10.04
CA LYS A 63 13.38 2.60 -10.18
C LYS A 63 14.34 2.35 -9.01
N GLU A 64 13.81 2.02 -7.82
CA GLU A 64 14.57 1.54 -6.68
C GLU A 64 14.85 0.01 -6.77
N ASN A 65 14.55 -0.62 -7.90
CA ASN A 65 14.69 -2.06 -8.15
C ASN A 65 13.79 -2.93 -7.25
N ILE A 66 12.63 -2.41 -6.83
CA ILE A 66 11.66 -3.11 -5.99
C ILE A 66 10.37 -3.35 -6.76
N GLY A 67 10.02 -4.64 -6.93
CA GLY A 67 8.77 -5.06 -7.54
C GLY A 67 7.58 -4.84 -6.59
N THR A 68 6.48 -4.34 -7.12
CA THR A 68 5.21 -4.17 -6.40
C THR A 68 4.06 -4.77 -7.20
N GLY A 69 2.92 -5.00 -6.56
CA GLY A 69 1.75 -5.58 -7.22
C GLY A 69 0.44 -4.92 -6.80
N ILE A 70 -0.63 -5.16 -7.56
CA ILE A 70 -1.98 -4.71 -7.25
C ILE A 70 -2.84 -5.92 -6.91
N HIS A 71 -3.30 -6.02 -5.66
CA HIS A 71 -4.13 -7.13 -5.18
C HIS A 71 -5.32 -6.58 -4.36
N PHE A 72 -6.45 -6.19 -5.00
CA PHE A 72 -6.73 -6.21 -6.43
C PHE A 72 -7.40 -4.89 -6.83
N PRO A 73 -7.53 -4.57 -8.12
CA PRO A 73 -8.34 -3.41 -8.53
C PRO A 73 -9.81 -3.65 -8.18
N SER A 74 -10.58 -2.57 -8.04
CA SER A 74 -12.03 -2.68 -7.83
C SER A 74 -12.69 -3.38 -9.02
N LEU A 75 -13.53 -4.38 -8.74
CA LEU A 75 -14.33 -5.05 -9.78
C LEU A 75 -15.36 -4.11 -10.42
N ILE A 76 -15.80 -3.10 -9.67
CA ILE A 76 -16.87 -2.18 -10.09
C ILE A 76 -16.51 -1.43 -11.37
N GLY A 77 -15.25 -0.97 -11.50
CA GLY A 77 -14.75 -0.28 -12.68
C GLY A 77 -14.47 -1.19 -13.89
N THR A 78 -14.64 -2.52 -13.75
CA THR A 78 -14.40 -3.42 -14.87
C THR A 78 -15.57 -3.40 -15.87
N HIS A 79 -15.25 -3.58 -17.14
CA HIS A 79 -16.24 -3.54 -18.23
C HIS A 79 -17.42 -4.50 -18.01
N TYR A 80 -17.16 -5.70 -17.46
CA TYR A 80 -18.21 -6.68 -17.21
C TYR A 80 -19.24 -6.19 -16.18
N TYR A 81 -18.80 -5.75 -15.03
CA TYR A 81 -19.70 -5.31 -13.96
C TYR A 81 -20.42 -4.00 -14.29
N SER A 82 -19.74 -3.06 -14.91
CA SER A 82 -20.35 -1.79 -15.33
C SER A 82 -21.41 -2.00 -16.42
N LYS A 83 -21.16 -2.90 -17.40
CA LYS A 83 -22.10 -3.17 -18.48
C LYS A 83 -23.25 -4.10 -18.09
N THR A 84 -22.97 -5.19 -17.36
CA THR A 84 -23.96 -6.21 -17.06
C THR A 84 -24.90 -5.77 -15.93
N TYR A 85 -24.36 -5.10 -14.91
CA TYR A 85 -25.11 -4.71 -13.72
C TYR A 85 -25.33 -3.21 -13.60
N ASN A 86 -24.84 -2.42 -14.53
CA ASN A 86 -24.88 -0.96 -14.49
C ASN A 86 -24.29 -0.39 -13.18
N TYR A 87 -23.28 -1.07 -12.63
CA TYR A 87 -22.60 -0.61 -11.42
C TYR A 87 -21.77 0.64 -11.76
N LYS A 88 -21.87 1.63 -10.87
CA LYS A 88 -21.10 2.87 -10.94
C LYS A 88 -20.21 2.99 -9.73
N GLU A 89 -19.01 3.50 -9.92
CA GLU A 89 -18.00 3.65 -8.87
C GLU A 89 -18.50 4.50 -7.70
N GLU A 90 -19.32 5.52 -7.97
CA GLU A 90 -19.95 6.39 -6.97
C GLU A 90 -20.83 5.63 -5.96
N ASN A 91 -21.41 4.49 -6.36
CA ASN A 91 -22.27 3.68 -5.51
C ASN A 91 -21.45 2.75 -4.57
N PHE A 92 -20.13 2.65 -4.79
CA PHE A 92 -19.23 1.78 -4.04
C PHE A 92 -17.95 2.53 -3.62
N PRO A 93 -18.07 3.64 -2.87
CA PRO A 93 -16.97 4.56 -2.62
C PRO A 93 -15.77 3.89 -1.92
N ASN A 94 -16.00 2.95 -1.01
CA ASN A 94 -14.92 2.26 -0.31
C ASN A 94 -14.15 1.31 -1.25
N ALA A 95 -14.82 0.57 -2.12
CA ALA A 95 -14.18 -0.33 -3.08
C ALA A 95 -13.38 0.46 -4.13
N THR A 96 -13.93 1.58 -4.59
CA THR A 96 -13.25 2.50 -5.51
C THR A 96 -12.03 3.12 -4.85
N PHE A 97 -12.19 3.67 -3.64
CA PHE A 97 -11.09 4.26 -2.88
C PHE A 97 -9.91 3.31 -2.70
N VAL A 98 -10.19 2.08 -2.23
CA VAL A 98 -9.14 1.08 -2.01
C VAL A 98 -8.57 0.58 -3.33
N GLY A 99 -9.43 0.27 -4.31
CA GLY A 99 -9.02 -0.30 -5.60
C GLY A 99 -8.09 0.60 -6.41
N GLU A 100 -8.22 1.92 -6.26
CA GLU A 100 -7.35 2.91 -6.89
C GLU A 100 -6.00 3.12 -6.19
N ARG A 101 -5.92 2.80 -4.90
CA ARG A 101 -4.81 3.22 -4.02
C ARG A 101 -3.99 2.07 -3.45
N ILE A 102 -4.48 0.83 -3.54
CA ILE A 102 -3.83 -0.34 -2.94
C ILE A 102 -2.59 -0.77 -3.73
N VAL A 103 -1.50 -0.99 -3.01
CA VAL A 103 -0.23 -1.54 -3.52
C VAL A 103 0.27 -2.60 -2.56
N SER A 104 0.60 -3.78 -3.05
CA SER A 104 1.31 -4.79 -2.26
C SER A 104 2.82 -4.64 -2.46
N ILE A 105 3.52 -4.45 -1.37
CA ILE A 105 4.98 -4.45 -1.31
C ILE A 105 5.52 -5.85 -1.02
N PRO A 106 6.81 -6.14 -1.31
CA PRO A 106 7.37 -7.49 -1.15
C PRO A 106 7.21 -8.03 0.26
N LEU A 107 6.68 -9.25 0.39
CA LEU A 107 6.63 -10.01 1.63
C LEU A 107 6.68 -11.50 1.33
N TYR A 108 7.85 -12.14 1.56
CA TYR A 108 8.01 -13.57 1.37
C TYR A 108 9.09 -14.16 2.32
N PRO A 109 9.02 -15.45 2.67
CA PRO A 109 9.87 -16.01 3.72
C PRO A 109 11.38 -16.04 3.43
N LYS A 110 11.76 -15.93 2.15
CA LYS A 110 13.17 -15.96 1.74
C LYS A 110 13.83 -14.56 1.66
N MET A 111 13.10 -13.51 2.04
CA MET A 111 13.72 -12.17 2.13
C MET A 111 14.82 -12.18 3.18
N SER A 112 15.94 -11.54 2.87
CA SER A 112 16.95 -11.20 3.86
C SER A 112 16.49 -9.98 4.69
N VAL A 113 17.15 -9.75 5.81
CA VAL A 113 16.95 -8.53 6.60
C VAL A 113 17.32 -7.27 5.80
N GLU A 114 18.30 -7.40 4.90
CA GLU A 114 18.71 -6.32 4.00
C GLU A 114 17.62 -6.02 2.96
N ASP A 115 17.03 -7.05 2.34
CA ASP A 115 15.88 -6.86 1.44
C ASP A 115 14.73 -6.11 2.13
N LEU A 116 14.42 -6.52 3.38
CA LEU A 116 13.37 -5.87 4.17
C LEU A 116 13.67 -4.38 4.39
N ARG A 117 14.91 -4.05 4.75
CA ARG A 117 15.36 -2.65 4.93
C ARG A 117 15.28 -1.87 3.63
N ASN A 118 15.75 -2.43 2.53
CA ASN A 118 15.72 -1.78 1.22
C ASN A 118 14.28 -1.41 0.83
N VAL A 119 13.31 -2.29 1.09
CA VAL A 119 11.89 -1.98 0.85
C VAL A 119 11.41 -0.84 1.74
N VAL A 120 11.74 -0.86 3.03
CA VAL A 120 11.36 0.21 3.98
C VAL A 120 11.94 1.55 3.55
N ASP A 121 13.23 1.57 3.23
CA ASP A 121 13.94 2.80 2.87
C ASP A 121 13.43 3.38 1.56
N ALA A 122 13.17 2.53 0.55
CA ALA A 122 12.59 2.98 -0.72
C ALA A 122 11.20 3.57 -0.55
N VAL A 123 10.31 2.90 0.21
CA VAL A 123 8.97 3.42 0.49
C VAL A 123 9.06 4.77 1.20
N LYS A 124 9.87 4.89 2.25
CA LYS A 124 10.06 6.15 2.99
C LYS A 124 10.62 7.26 2.11
N LYS A 125 11.64 6.95 1.30
CA LYS A 125 12.26 7.90 0.36
C LYS A 125 11.23 8.46 -0.61
N ILE A 126 10.45 7.58 -1.25
CA ILE A 126 9.46 7.95 -2.25
C ILE A 126 8.34 8.78 -1.61
N ILE A 127 7.76 8.31 -0.51
CA ILE A 127 6.69 9.03 0.19
C ILE A 127 7.16 10.41 0.64
N ASN A 128 8.34 10.52 1.24
CA ASN A 128 8.88 11.81 1.68
C ASN A 128 9.17 12.76 0.52
N TYR A 129 9.62 12.25 -0.62
CA TYR A 129 9.87 13.06 -1.81
C TYR A 129 8.59 13.61 -2.42
N TYR A 130 7.54 12.80 -2.51
CA TYR A 130 6.27 13.16 -3.16
C TYR A 130 5.18 13.63 -2.19
N ARG A 131 5.50 13.79 -0.91
CA ARG A 131 4.54 14.36 0.05
C ARG A 131 4.23 15.81 -0.30
N LYS A 132 2.95 16.18 -0.32
CA LYS A 132 2.51 17.55 -0.49
C LYS A 132 3.06 18.41 0.66
N LYS A 133 3.80 19.45 0.33
CA LYS A 133 4.22 20.45 1.31
C LYS A 133 3.02 21.34 1.57
N TRP A 134 2.50 21.35 2.79
CA TRP A 134 1.55 22.36 3.19
C TRP A 134 2.30 23.70 3.17
N SER A 135 1.88 24.62 2.30
CA SER A 135 2.28 26.00 2.49
C SER A 135 1.62 26.44 3.79
N THR A 136 2.42 26.61 4.84
CA THR A 136 1.99 27.41 6.00
C THR A 136 1.74 28.81 5.46
N GLY A 137 0.48 29.08 5.10
CA GLY A 137 0.04 30.44 4.80
C GLY A 137 0.29 31.26 6.05
N LEU A 138 1.33 32.07 6.04
CA LEU A 138 1.44 33.20 6.93
C LEU A 138 0.25 34.11 6.62
N VAL A 139 -0.77 33.95 7.47
CA VAL A 139 -1.81 34.98 7.57
C VAL A 139 -1.12 36.19 8.19
N HIS A 140 -0.83 37.17 7.37
CA HIS A 140 -0.49 38.51 7.81
C HIS A 140 -1.76 39.27 8.20
#